data_3876a8e2c185ba29a26faab74312c6d8
#
_entry.id   3876a8e2c185ba29a26faab74312c6d8
#
_cell.length_a   1.000
_cell.length_b   1.000
_cell.length_c   1.000
_cell.angle_alpha   90.00
_cell.angle_beta   90.00
_cell.angle_gamma   90.00
#
_symmetry.space_group_name_H-M   'P 1'
#
loop_
_entity.id
_entity.type
_entity.pdbx_description
1 polymer ?
#
loop_
_entity_poly.entity_id
_entity_poly.type
_entity_poly.pdbx_seq_one_letter_code
_entity_poly.pdbx_strand_id
1 'polypeptide(L)'
;LAMVDHWPNESMPRLISLLDQPDVSLRRAAVRGLGAFGATALQPLAELFEASTDGTVRASCVKAYAQIASNYPDQTFSSAAMAVLEKALSDNSPVVSQSAVMALGQVGVQALPLLIQICKGDNIAHVQSAAMALAEIPDPSAEACLREVLADPSTDPLCRQMVEASLSRLESSR
;
A
#
# COMPACT_ATOMS: atom_id res chain seq x y z
N LEU A 1 -17.90 11.15 7.63
CA LEU A 1 -18.75 10.99 6.42
C LEU A 1 -19.49 12.28 6.09
N ALA A 2 -20.21 12.94 7.01
CA ALA A 2 -20.94 14.19 6.70
C ALA A 2 -20.10 15.30 6.04
N MET A 3 -18.78 15.40 6.35
CA MET A 3 -17.89 16.38 5.71
C MET A 3 -17.61 16.05 4.25
N VAL A 4 -17.54 14.76 3.90
CA VAL A 4 -17.34 14.31 2.51
C VAL A 4 -18.58 14.58 1.68
N ASP A 5 -19.76 14.36 2.27
CA ASP A 5 -21.04 14.45 1.55
C ASP A 5 -21.52 15.90 1.37
N HIS A 6 -21.25 16.78 2.36
CA HIS A 6 -21.80 18.13 2.38
C HIS A 6 -20.79 19.23 2.01
N TRP A 7 -19.49 19.02 2.29
CA TRP A 7 -18.43 20.04 2.04
C TRP A 7 -17.15 19.42 1.45
N PRO A 8 -17.24 18.66 0.35
CA PRO A 8 -16.06 17.96 -0.19
C PRO A 8 -14.94 18.94 -0.62
N ASN A 9 -15.31 20.05 -1.26
CA ASN A 9 -14.36 21.04 -1.79
C ASN A 9 -13.59 21.79 -0.70
N GLU A 10 -14.15 21.90 0.51
CA GLU A 10 -13.51 22.58 1.64
C GLU A 10 -12.76 21.59 2.54
N SER A 11 -13.31 20.39 2.70
CA SER A 11 -12.79 19.40 3.63
C SER A 11 -11.52 18.73 3.13
N MET A 12 -11.43 18.40 1.83
CA MET A 12 -10.27 17.73 1.25
C MET A 12 -8.98 18.57 1.38
N PRO A 13 -8.93 19.86 0.99
CA PRO A 13 -7.73 20.68 1.18
C PRO A 13 -7.31 20.81 2.64
N ARG A 14 -8.27 20.89 3.57
CA ARG A 14 -7.99 20.93 5.02
C ARG A 14 -7.38 19.62 5.51
N LEU A 15 -7.91 18.47 5.08
CA LEU A 15 -7.34 17.17 5.44
C LEU A 15 -5.94 16.98 4.86
N ILE A 16 -5.71 17.41 3.63
CA ILE A 16 -4.40 17.40 2.99
C ILE A 16 -3.39 18.22 3.81
N SER A 17 -3.76 19.45 4.23
CA SER A 17 -2.87 20.29 5.05
C SER A 17 -2.57 19.69 6.44
N LEU A 18 -3.40 18.78 6.94
CA LEU A 18 -3.15 18.08 8.21
C LEU A 18 -2.13 16.95 8.08
N LEU A 19 -1.76 16.52 6.88
CA LEU A 19 -0.75 15.47 6.68
C LEU A 19 0.67 15.93 7.04
N ASP A 20 0.92 17.24 7.09
CA ASP A 20 2.20 17.86 7.48
C ASP A 20 2.25 18.29 8.96
N GLN A 21 1.23 18.00 9.74
CA GLN A 21 1.21 18.40 11.15
C GLN A 21 2.14 17.53 12.00
N PRO A 22 2.83 18.08 13.01
CA PRO A 22 3.68 17.31 13.91
C PRO A 22 2.90 16.31 14.77
N ASP A 23 1.63 16.58 15.05
CA ASP A 23 0.75 15.69 15.83
C ASP A 23 0.37 14.43 15.02
N VAL A 24 0.80 13.29 15.52
CA VAL A 24 0.52 11.97 14.90
C VAL A 24 -0.98 11.67 14.85
N SER A 25 -1.73 12.11 15.87
CA SER A 25 -3.18 11.84 15.96
C SER A 25 -3.94 12.62 14.88
N LEU A 26 -3.54 13.88 14.64
CA LEU A 26 -4.10 14.70 13.56
C LEU A 26 -3.79 14.10 12.19
N ARG A 27 -2.52 13.72 11.94
CA ARG A 27 -2.15 13.06 10.67
C ARG A 27 -2.95 11.78 10.43
N ARG A 28 -3.08 10.91 11.46
CA ARG A 28 -3.88 9.68 11.35
C ARG A 28 -5.36 9.96 11.10
N ALA A 29 -5.91 10.99 11.72
CA ALA A 29 -7.30 11.41 11.48
C ALA A 29 -7.48 11.92 10.05
N ALA A 30 -6.52 12.70 9.53
CA ALA A 30 -6.51 13.17 8.15
C ALA A 30 -6.44 12.01 7.15
N VAL A 31 -5.55 11.04 7.36
CA VAL A 31 -5.44 9.82 6.53
C VAL A 31 -6.78 9.08 6.47
N ARG A 32 -7.43 8.85 7.62
CA ARG A 32 -8.75 8.20 7.64
C ARG A 32 -9.82 9.05 6.94
N GLY A 33 -9.78 10.37 7.13
CA GLY A 33 -10.71 11.29 6.47
C GLY A 33 -10.54 11.27 4.95
N LEU A 34 -9.30 11.34 4.45
CA LEU A 34 -8.98 11.26 3.02
C LEU A 34 -9.39 9.90 2.43
N GLY A 35 -9.26 8.83 3.21
CA GLY A 35 -9.75 7.50 2.82
C GLY A 35 -11.24 7.46 2.48
N ALA A 36 -12.06 8.35 3.07
CA ALA A 36 -13.49 8.41 2.79
C ALA A 36 -13.83 9.12 1.46
N PHE A 37 -12.89 9.85 0.86
CA PHE A 37 -13.09 10.52 -0.42
C PHE A 37 -12.93 9.58 -1.64
N GLY A 38 -12.38 8.39 -1.46
CA GLY A 38 -12.19 7.43 -2.55
C GLY A 38 -11.36 7.98 -3.69
N ALA A 39 -11.80 7.73 -4.93
CA ALA A 39 -11.08 8.12 -6.15
C ALA A 39 -10.73 9.61 -6.24
N THR A 40 -11.57 10.48 -5.69
CA THR A 40 -11.38 11.95 -5.78
C THR A 40 -10.15 12.44 -5.01
N ALA A 41 -9.67 11.68 -4.01
CA ALA A 41 -8.46 12.02 -3.28
C ALA A 41 -7.17 11.51 -3.94
N LEU A 42 -7.24 10.58 -4.92
CA LEU A 42 -6.04 9.96 -5.50
C LEU A 42 -5.12 10.98 -6.17
N GLN A 43 -5.66 11.86 -7.00
CA GLN A 43 -4.86 12.85 -7.72
C GLN A 43 -4.25 13.91 -6.78
N PRO A 44 -4.99 14.56 -5.86
CA PRO A 44 -4.42 15.48 -4.88
C PRO A 44 -3.33 14.86 -3.99
N LEU A 45 -3.47 13.59 -3.63
CA LEU A 45 -2.46 12.86 -2.87
C LEU A 45 -1.21 12.57 -3.70
N ALA A 46 -1.36 12.28 -5.01
CA ALA A 46 -0.23 12.11 -5.92
C ALA A 46 0.57 13.41 -6.05
N GLU A 47 -0.10 14.53 -6.24
CA GLU A 47 0.52 15.85 -6.34
C GLU A 47 1.28 16.21 -5.07
N LEU A 48 0.69 15.98 -3.89
CA LEU A 48 1.36 16.21 -2.62
C LEU A 48 2.58 15.29 -2.43
N PHE A 49 2.47 14.01 -2.78
CA PHE A 49 3.59 13.06 -2.70
C PHE A 49 4.77 13.52 -3.55
N GLU A 50 4.51 13.95 -4.78
CA GLU A 50 5.55 14.43 -5.71
C GLU A 50 6.18 15.76 -5.26
N ALA A 51 5.40 16.65 -4.70
CA ALA A 51 5.86 17.98 -4.26
C ALA A 51 6.63 17.91 -2.93
N SER A 52 6.38 16.90 -2.09
CA SER A 52 6.94 16.85 -0.74
C SER A 52 8.34 16.22 -0.68
N THR A 53 9.25 16.89 0.00
CA THR A 53 10.56 16.34 0.39
C THR A 53 10.54 15.67 1.77
N ASP A 54 9.45 15.82 2.54
CA ASP A 54 9.30 15.23 3.88
C ASP A 54 8.79 13.79 3.78
N GLY A 55 9.58 12.84 4.27
CA GLY A 55 9.21 11.42 4.30
C GLY A 55 7.96 11.13 5.14
N THR A 56 7.63 11.96 6.15
CA THR A 56 6.43 11.80 6.96
C THR A 56 5.17 12.13 6.15
N VAL A 57 5.24 13.21 5.36
CA VAL A 57 4.15 13.62 4.45
C VAL A 57 3.98 12.56 3.37
N ARG A 58 5.06 12.14 2.69
CA ARG A 58 5.00 11.09 1.67
C ARG A 58 4.42 9.79 2.23
N ALA A 59 4.85 9.35 3.43
CA ALA A 59 4.28 8.18 4.08
C ALA A 59 2.78 8.34 4.40
N SER A 60 2.36 9.55 4.75
CA SER A 60 0.95 9.85 5.02
C SER A 60 0.10 9.79 3.75
N CYS A 61 0.61 10.27 2.61
CA CYS A 61 -0.04 10.11 1.29
C CYS A 61 -0.23 8.64 0.93
N VAL A 62 0.82 7.83 1.07
CA VAL A 62 0.77 6.39 0.78
C VAL A 62 -0.20 5.65 1.71
N LYS A 63 -0.23 6.01 3.01
CA LYS A 63 -1.20 5.46 3.97
C LYS A 63 -2.64 5.86 3.63
N ALA A 64 -2.84 7.06 3.08
CA ALA A 64 -4.17 7.46 2.60
C ALA A 64 -4.61 6.62 1.39
N TYR A 65 -3.70 6.26 0.48
CA TYR A 65 -3.99 5.30 -0.59
C TYR A 65 -4.41 3.93 -0.04
N ALA A 66 -3.68 3.40 0.95
CA ALA A 66 -4.06 2.16 1.60
C ALA A 66 -5.47 2.23 2.23
N GLN A 67 -5.79 3.38 2.85
CA GLN A 67 -7.11 3.60 3.44
C GLN A 67 -8.21 3.70 2.38
N ILE A 68 -7.94 4.33 1.23
CA ILE A 68 -8.87 4.37 0.08
C ILE A 68 -9.12 2.96 -0.44
N ALA A 69 -8.08 2.18 -0.68
CA ALA A 69 -8.19 0.81 -1.15
C ALA A 69 -9.00 -0.08 -0.19
N SER A 70 -8.75 0.06 1.12
CA SER A 70 -9.49 -0.67 2.16
C SER A 70 -10.97 -0.29 2.24
N ASN A 71 -11.29 1.02 2.06
CA ASN A 71 -12.66 1.51 2.12
C ASN A 71 -13.46 1.20 0.85
N TYR A 72 -12.77 1.08 -0.28
CA TYR A 72 -13.35 0.88 -1.61
C TYR A 72 -12.60 -0.23 -2.35
N PRO A 73 -12.79 -1.51 -1.97
CA PRO A 73 -12.03 -2.64 -2.52
C PRO A 73 -12.22 -2.82 -4.04
N ASP A 74 -13.34 -2.36 -4.59
CA ASP A 74 -13.60 -2.40 -6.03
C ASP A 74 -13.08 -1.16 -6.78
N GLN A 75 -12.43 -0.23 -6.06
CA GLN A 75 -11.89 0.99 -6.63
C GLN A 75 -10.68 0.69 -7.51
N THR A 76 -10.79 0.98 -8.81
CA THR A 76 -9.63 0.95 -9.69
C THR A 76 -8.73 2.17 -9.44
N PHE A 77 -7.48 1.91 -9.13
CA PHE A 77 -6.45 2.94 -9.00
C PHE A 77 -5.99 3.39 -10.40
N SER A 78 -5.91 4.69 -10.60
CA SER A 78 -5.40 5.24 -11.86
C SER A 78 -3.92 4.89 -12.06
N SER A 79 -3.46 4.92 -13.31
CA SER A 79 -2.04 4.70 -13.62
C SER A 79 -1.12 5.68 -12.87
N ALA A 80 -1.56 6.92 -12.67
CA ALA A 80 -0.81 7.91 -11.89
C ALA A 80 -0.70 7.50 -10.40
N ALA A 81 -1.79 7.03 -9.80
CA ALA A 81 -1.77 6.56 -8.41
C ALA A 81 -0.90 5.30 -8.25
N MET A 82 -0.95 4.37 -9.19
CA MET A 82 -0.07 3.20 -9.20
C MET A 82 1.40 3.57 -9.36
N ALA A 83 1.72 4.55 -10.23
CA ALA A 83 3.08 5.06 -10.39
C ALA A 83 3.64 5.70 -9.09
N VAL A 84 2.80 6.39 -8.31
CA VAL A 84 3.20 6.90 -6.97
C VAL A 84 3.55 5.75 -6.03
N LEU A 85 2.74 4.68 -5.99
CA LEU A 85 3.02 3.52 -5.15
C LEU A 85 4.30 2.80 -5.57
N GLU A 86 4.53 2.64 -6.87
CA GLU A 86 5.77 2.07 -7.41
C GLU A 86 6.99 2.93 -7.05
N LYS A 87 6.91 4.24 -7.24
CA LYS A 87 7.98 5.18 -6.85
C LYS A 87 8.27 5.13 -5.35
N ALA A 88 7.22 5.03 -4.53
CA ALA A 88 7.33 4.95 -3.09
C ALA A 88 8.08 3.70 -2.60
N LEU A 89 8.10 2.60 -3.37
CA LEU A 89 8.89 1.40 -3.03
C LEU A 89 10.39 1.68 -2.95
N SER A 90 10.88 2.62 -3.75
CA SER A 90 12.29 3.04 -3.81
C SER A 90 12.57 4.32 -3.03
N ASP A 91 11.66 4.75 -2.16
CA ASP A 91 11.85 5.95 -1.34
C ASP A 91 12.99 5.76 -0.33
N ASN A 92 13.80 6.81 -0.13
CA ASN A 92 14.89 6.81 0.85
C ASN A 92 14.41 6.64 2.30
N SER A 93 13.14 6.92 2.58
CA SER A 93 12.53 6.70 3.89
C SER A 93 11.97 5.27 3.99
N PRO A 94 12.50 4.41 4.88
CA PRO A 94 11.97 3.06 5.07
C PRO A 94 10.48 3.02 5.45
N VAL A 95 10.00 4.09 6.10
CA VAL A 95 8.58 4.20 6.46
C VAL A 95 7.71 4.40 5.22
N VAL A 96 8.19 5.14 4.21
CA VAL A 96 7.47 5.34 2.94
C VAL A 96 7.46 4.04 2.16
N SER A 97 8.60 3.41 1.95
CA SER A 97 8.70 2.17 1.15
C SER A 97 7.92 1.02 1.78
N GLN A 98 7.99 0.85 3.10
CA GLN A 98 7.17 -0.15 3.80
C GLN A 98 5.67 0.15 3.70
N SER A 99 5.27 1.43 3.82
CA SER A 99 3.87 1.82 3.64
C SER A 99 3.37 1.55 2.22
N ALA A 100 4.24 1.66 1.21
CA ALA A 100 3.90 1.35 -0.19
C ALA A 100 3.58 -0.13 -0.39
N VAL A 101 4.36 -1.04 0.18
CA VAL A 101 4.07 -2.49 0.10
C VAL A 101 2.73 -2.81 0.76
N MET A 102 2.46 -2.20 1.93
CA MET A 102 1.17 -2.37 2.61
C MET A 102 0.00 -1.82 1.79
N ALA A 103 0.19 -0.65 1.15
CA ALA A 103 -0.84 -0.06 0.29
C ALA A 103 -1.12 -0.92 -0.94
N LEU A 104 -0.09 -1.46 -1.59
CA LEU A 104 -0.23 -2.39 -2.70
C LEU A 104 -1.00 -3.66 -2.30
N GLY A 105 -0.76 -4.17 -1.09
CA GLY A 105 -1.55 -5.28 -0.53
C GLY A 105 -3.04 -4.96 -0.41
N GLN A 106 -3.39 -3.73 -0.01
CA GLN A 106 -4.80 -3.29 0.05
C GLN A 106 -5.40 -3.04 -1.34
N VAL A 107 -4.60 -2.61 -2.32
CA VAL A 107 -5.03 -2.48 -3.73
C VAL A 107 -5.35 -3.85 -4.34
N GLY A 108 -4.71 -4.90 -3.87
CA GLY A 108 -5.04 -6.27 -4.24
C GLY A 108 -4.65 -6.65 -5.66
N VAL A 109 -5.57 -7.26 -6.40
CA VAL A 109 -5.31 -7.87 -7.72
C VAL A 109 -4.65 -6.90 -8.71
N GLN A 110 -5.01 -5.62 -8.70
CA GLN A 110 -4.40 -4.63 -9.59
C GLN A 110 -2.89 -4.44 -9.31
N ALA A 111 -2.46 -4.64 -8.06
CA ALA A 111 -1.07 -4.54 -7.64
C ALA A 111 -0.28 -5.86 -7.76
N LEU A 112 -0.93 -6.94 -8.19
CA LEU A 112 -0.34 -8.29 -8.23
C LEU A 112 1.04 -8.34 -8.92
N PRO A 113 1.28 -7.70 -10.08
CA PRO A 113 2.61 -7.72 -10.71
C PRO A 113 3.70 -7.11 -9.83
N LEU A 114 3.41 -6.00 -9.15
CA LEU A 114 4.36 -5.35 -8.23
C LEU A 114 4.59 -6.19 -6.97
N LEU A 115 3.54 -6.77 -6.40
CA LEU A 115 3.67 -7.66 -5.23
C LEU A 115 4.51 -8.91 -5.54
N ILE A 116 4.35 -9.49 -6.73
CA ILE A 116 5.19 -10.61 -7.21
C ILE A 116 6.66 -10.17 -7.31
N GLN A 117 6.92 -9.01 -7.89
CA GLN A 117 8.28 -8.47 -7.99
C GLN A 117 8.89 -8.24 -6.61
N ILE A 118 8.16 -7.67 -5.67
CA ILE A 118 8.61 -7.40 -4.30
C ILE A 118 8.90 -8.72 -3.56
N CYS A 119 8.04 -9.72 -3.72
CA CYS A 119 8.18 -11.01 -3.05
C CYS A 119 9.45 -11.77 -3.49
N LYS A 120 9.93 -11.51 -4.71
CA LYS A 120 11.19 -12.06 -5.27
C LYS A 120 12.40 -11.17 -4.99
N GLY A 121 12.28 -10.10 -4.25
CA GLY A 121 13.35 -9.18 -3.90
C GLY A 121 14.13 -9.59 -2.65
N ASP A 122 15.10 -8.75 -2.27
CA ASP A 122 16.03 -9.03 -1.15
C ASP A 122 15.67 -8.31 0.15
N ASN A 123 14.70 -7.39 0.14
CA ASN A 123 14.29 -6.69 1.35
C ASN A 123 13.33 -7.55 2.17
N ILE A 124 13.84 -8.15 3.25
CA ILE A 124 13.11 -9.11 4.09
C ILE A 124 11.75 -8.56 4.57
N ALA A 125 11.69 -7.30 5.01
CA ALA A 125 10.44 -6.71 5.48
C ALA A 125 9.42 -6.52 4.36
N HIS A 126 9.88 -6.15 3.17
CA HIS A 126 9.05 -6.04 1.98
C HIS A 126 8.57 -7.42 1.50
N VAL A 127 9.47 -8.41 1.43
CA VAL A 127 9.13 -9.80 1.07
C VAL A 127 8.06 -10.36 1.99
N GLN A 128 8.21 -10.19 3.31
CA GLN A 128 7.20 -10.62 4.28
C GLN A 128 5.83 -9.99 3.99
N SER A 129 5.80 -8.66 3.83
CA SER A 129 4.53 -7.95 3.61
C SER A 129 3.89 -8.31 2.27
N ALA A 130 4.70 -8.49 1.22
CA ALA A 130 4.22 -8.90 -0.10
C ALA A 130 3.70 -10.35 -0.08
N ALA A 131 4.40 -11.27 0.59
CA ALA A 131 3.96 -12.66 0.72
C ALA A 131 2.62 -12.77 1.47
N MET A 132 2.45 -11.98 2.54
CA MET A 132 1.18 -11.92 3.26
C MET A 132 0.05 -11.39 2.35
N ALA A 133 0.32 -10.33 1.58
CA ALA A 133 -0.66 -9.77 0.66
C ALA A 133 -1.01 -10.75 -0.48
N LEU A 134 -0.02 -11.43 -1.06
CA LEU A 134 -0.24 -12.44 -2.08
C LEU A 134 -1.11 -13.60 -1.59
N ALA A 135 -0.98 -14.00 -0.32
CA ALA A 135 -1.80 -15.06 0.25
C ALA A 135 -3.29 -14.67 0.40
N GLU A 136 -3.61 -13.39 0.42
CA GLU A 136 -4.99 -12.89 0.49
C GLU A 136 -5.61 -12.63 -0.91
N ILE A 137 -4.79 -12.65 -1.99
CA ILE A 137 -5.25 -12.40 -3.35
C ILE A 137 -5.68 -13.73 -4.00
N PRO A 138 -6.97 -13.87 -4.41
CA PRO A 138 -7.48 -15.10 -5.01
C PRO A 138 -7.08 -15.22 -6.49
N ASP A 139 -5.77 -15.23 -6.77
CA ASP A 139 -5.22 -15.35 -8.11
C ASP A 139 -4.18 -16.47 -8.17
N PRO A 140 -4.24 -17.38 -9.15
CA PRO A 140 -3.27 -18.48 -9.28
C PRO A 140 -1.81 -18.02 -9.38
N SER A 141 -1.56 -16.83 -9.94
CA SER A 141 -0.22 -16.27 -10.07
C SER A 141 0.38 -15.87 -8.72
N ALA A 142 -0.45 -15.51 -7.74
CA ALA A 142 -0.01 -15.23 -6.38
C ALA A 142 0.54 -16.50 -5.72
N GLU A 143 -0.21 -17.60 -5.78
CA GLU A 143 0.24 -18.90 -5.26
C GLU A 143 1.48 -19.42 -6.00
N ALA A 144 1.51 -19.32 -7.33
CA ALA A 144 2.66 -19.72 -8.13
C ALA A 144 3.93 -18.96 -7.71
N CYS A 145 3.83 -17.64 -7.48
CA CYS A 145 4.95 -16.84 -6.98
C CYS A 145 5.47 -17.33 -5.63
N LEU A 146 4.57 -17.58 -4.68
CA LEU A 146 4.97 -18.07 -3.35
C LEU A 146 5.69 -19.42 -3.45
N ARG A 147 5.21 -20.34 -4.30
CA ARG A 147 5.86 -21.64 -4.55
C ARG A 147 7.20 -21.50 -5.25
N GLU A 148 7.36 -20.60 -6.21
CA GLU A 148 8.63 -20.31 -6.87
C GLU A 148 9.68 -19.80 -5.88
N VAL A 149 9.33 -18.85 -5.01
CA VAL A 149 10.24 -18.33 -3.98
C VAL A 149 10.68 -19.43 -3.01
N LEU A 150 9.79 -20.36 -2.65
CA LEU A 150 10.14 -21.51 -1.80
C LEU A 150 11.05 -22.53 -2.52
N ALA A 151 10.89 -22.70 -3.82
CA ALA A 151 11.67 -23.64 -4.62
C ALA A 151 13.08 -23.12 -4.93
N ASP A 152 13.31 -21.80 -4.88
CA ASP A 152 14.61 -21.20 -5.16
C ASP A 152 15.59 -21.44 -3.99
N PRO A 153 16.68 -22.20 -4.20
CA PRO A 153 17.67 -22.47 -3.16
C PRO A 153 18.43 -21.22 -2.69
N SER A 154 18.44 -20.14 -3.49
CA SER A 154 19.09 -18.88 -3.15
C SER A 154 18.25 -17.97 -2.23
N THR A 155 16.97 -18.30 -2.03
CA THR A 155 16.08 -17.52 -1.15
C THR A 155 16.62 -17.52 0.29
N ASP A 156 16.72 -16.31 0.87
CA ASP A 156 17.11 -16.13 2.26
C ASP A 156 16.27 -17.01 3.19
N PRO A 157 16.86 -17.68 4.20
CA PRO A 157 16.15 -18.60 5.08
C PRO A 157 14.97 -17.95 5.82
N LEU A 158 15.08 -16.66 6.21
CA LEU A 158 14.02 -15.94 6.89
C LEU A 158 12.88 -15.60 5.93
N CYS A 159 13.20 -15.14 4.71
CA CYS A 159 12.21 -14.95 3.65
C CYS A 159 11.47 -16.25 3.34
N ARG A 160 12.19 -17.36 3.22
CA ARG A 160 11.61 -18.70 2.99
C ARG A 160 10.59 -19.05 4.07
N GLN A 161 10.93 -18.89 5.35
CA GLN A 161 10.03 -19.17 6.48
C GLN A 161 8.76 -18.32 6.42
N MET A 162 8.88 -17.02 6.06
CA MET A 162 7.76 -16.10 5.96
C MET A 162 6.82 -16.45 4.80
N VAL A 163 7.39 -16.82 3.66
CA VAL A 163 6.62 -17.23 2.47
C VAL A 163 5.92 -18.56 2.73
N GLU A 164 6.58 -19.52 3.39
CA GLU A 164 5.99 -20.80 3.78
C GLU A 164 4.76 -20.60 4.71
N ALA A 165 4.88 -19.72 5.71
CA ALA A 165 3.76 -19.39 6.57
C ALA A 165 2.58 -18.74 5.82
N SER A 166 2.88 -17.91 4.82
CA SER A 166 1.86 -17.27 3.97
C SER A 166 1.16 -18.28 3.06
N LEU A 167 1.91 -19.20 2.46
CA LEU A 167 1.36 -20.27 1.62
C LEU A 167 0.49 -21.22 2.44
N SER A 168 0.93 -21.62 3.64
CA SER A 168 0.16 -22.47 4.54
C SER A 168 -1.19 -21.83 4.95
N ARG A 169 -1.21 -20.52 5.13
CA ARG A 169 -2.44 -19.76 5.41
C ARG A 169 -3.39 -19.81 4.21
N LEU A 170 -2.88 -19.57 3.00
CA LEU A 170 -3.66 -19.64 1.77
C LEU A 170 -4.28 -21.03 1.56
N GLU A 171 -3.52 -22.10 1.82
CA GLU A 171 -4.01 -23.48 1.71
C GLU A 171 -5.08 -23.82 2.78
N SER A 172 -4.99 -23.23 3.98
CA SER A 172 -5.93 -23.43 5.06
C SER A 172 -7.26 -22.69 4.89
N SER A 173 -7.30 -21.68 4.03
CA SER A 173 -8.49 -20.84 3.76
C SER A 173 -9.36 -21.36 2.59
N ARG A 174 -8.97 -22.45 1.95
CA ARG A 174 -9.69 -23.15 0.87
C ARG A 174 -10.48 -24.35 1.39
#